data_631d52ff1e61af933b57af2484fa54c0
#
_entry.id   631d52ff1e61af933b57af2484fa54c0
#
_cell.length_a   1.000
_cell.length_b   1.000
_cell.length_c   1.000
_cell.angle_alpha   90.00
_cell.angle_beta   90.00
_cell.angle_gamma   90.00
#
_symmetry.space_group_name_H-M   'P 1'
#
loop_
_entity.id
_entity.type
_entity.pdbx_description
1 polymer ?
#
loop_
_entity_poly.entity_id
_entity_poly.type
_entity_poly.pdbx_seq_one_letter_code
_entity_poly.pdbx_strand_id
1 'polypeptide(L)'
;MPANESEIISGLDNVDHKLIYKDALKALGDGPMRFAPTGEISIVEQIAALSEEEKACFDELKERWNKKDRGHKYSDAMILRFARCSPGPKKFAVEPAFKVMKNFNPHYLDLSAEKLEAQLMTKTLFVLPHLKSSEGHDVFYMKCSRYWPKVTSTEQIIDNLVYCMESMVEKQKSCEEGIAFLANMNDWGFSNFSVSYCHQFMMALQGRVPVRVRMFLIVNPPSWFGQIWRIMKPMLANDFRKKVHIIPETELHNFLAGDFKKDLPDDLECGGADTEGLVKDYVAYRKFIEAKSNGD
;
A
#
# COMPACT_ATOMS: atom_id res chain seq x y z
N MET A 1 -27.09 13.26 0.77
CA MET A 1 -27.74 12.34 -0.17
C MET A 1 -26.92 11.08 -0.19
N PRO A 2 -27.49 9.89 -0.16
CA PRO A 2 -26.70 8.68 -0.32
C PRO A 2 -25.98 8.74 -1.67
N ALA A 3 -24.76 8.26 -1.73
CA ALA A 3 -24.00 8.13 -2.96
C ALA A 3 -24.83 7.36 -4.00
N ASN A 4 -24.82 7.84 -5.21
CA ASN A 4 -25.59 7.26 -6.31
C ASN A 4 -25.12 5.82 -6.54
N GLU A 5 -25.99 4.84 -6.50
CA GLU A 5 -25.69 3.40 -6.72
C GLU A 5 -24.92 3.12 -8.02
N SER A 6 -24.90 4.06 -8.96
CA SER A 6 -24.14 3.96 -10.21
C SER A 6 -22.63 4.25 -10.09
N GLU A 7 -22.14 4.69 -8.92
CA GLU A 7 -20.72 5.01 -8.69
C GLU A 7 -19.95 3.90 -7.96
N ILE A 8 -20.60 2.85 -7.53
CA ILE A 8 -19.98 1.68 -6.88
C ILE A 8 -19.33 0.82 -7.97
N ILE A 9 -18.20 1.23 -8.51
CA ILE A 9 -17.55 0.49 -9.60
C ILE A 9 -16.20 -0.13 -9.19
N SER A 10 -15.61 0.29 -8.08
CA SER A 10 -14.37 -0.33 -7.62
C SER A 10 -14.28 -0.31 -6.13
N GLY A 11 -14.77 -1.35 -5.53
CA GLY A 11 -14.49 -1.70 -4.14
C GLY A 11 -14.48 -0.52 -3.17
N LEU A 12 -13.47 -0.48 -2.37
CA LEU A 12 -13.31 0.41 -1.22
C LEU A 12 -13.17 1.89 -1.52
N ASP A 13 -12.92 2.27 -2.77
CA ASP A 13 -12.75 3.66 -3.17
C ASP A 13 -14.01 4.50 -2.95
N ASN A 14 -15.18 3.85 -2.90
CA ASN A 14 -16.47 4.49 -2.72
C ASN A 14 -17.09 4.25 -1.34
N VAL A 15 -16.34 3.65 -0.42
CA VAL A 15 -16.83 3.42 0.94
C VAL A 15 -16.86 4.75 1.69
N ASP A 16 -18.03 5.15 2.17
CA ASP A 16 -18.14 6.19 3.18
C ASP A 16 -17.72 5.63 4.54
N HIS A 17 -16.45 5.79 4.84
CA HIS A 17 -15.88 5.32 6.10
C HIS A 17 -16.57 5.89 7.34
N LYS A 18 -17.20 7.08 7.25
CA LYS A 18 -17.96 7.64 8.37
C LYS A 18 -19.29 6.90 8.58
N LEU A 19 -19.94 6.52 7.46
CA LEU A 19 -21.23 5.83 7.52
C LEU A 19 -21.09 4.43 8.11
N ILE A 20 -20.09 3.70 7.68
CA ILE A 20 -19.87 2.31 8.13
C ILE A 20 -19.09 2.21 9.45
N TYR A 21 -18.47 3.30 9.91
CA TYR A 21 -17.63 3.27 11.11
C TYR A 21 -18.36 2.73 12.36
N LYS A 22 -19.58 3.22 12.61
CA LYS A 22 -20.37 2.79 13.76
C LYS A 22 -20.80 1.32 13.67
N ASP A 23 -21.19 0.89 12.48
CA ASP A 23 -21.56 -0.50 12.23
C ASP A 23 -20.36 -1.43 12.33
N ALA A 24 -19.23 -1.00 11.79
CA ALA A 24 -17.97 -1.74 11.89
C ALA A 24 -17.50 -1.86 13.35
N LEU A 25 -17.50 -0.79 14.12
CA LEU A 25 -17.12 -0.80 15.55
C LEU A 25 -18.00 -1.78 16.34
N LYS A 26 -19.31 -1.75 16.10
CA LYS A 26 -20.25 -2.67 16.76
C LYS A 26 -20.04 -4.13 16.37
N ALA A 27 -19.72 -4.38 15.10
CA ALA A 27 -19.57 -5.75 14.58
C ALA A 27 -18.19 -6.37 14.88
N LEU A 28 -17.13 -5.57 14.85
CA LEU A 28 -15.75 -6.05 14.88
C LEU A 28 -15.02 -5.77 16.20
N GLY A 29 -15.46 -4.79 16.98
CA GLY A 29 -14.77 -4.33 18.17
C GLY A 29 -13.49 -3.52 17.87
N ASP A 30 -12.73 -3.17 18.92
CA ASP A 30 -11.61 -2.21 18.85
C ASP A 30 -10.41 -2.72 18.03
N GLY A 31 -10.15 -4.02 18.06
CA GLY A 31 -9.00 -4.60 17.37
C GLY A 31 -8.98 -4.29 15.87
N PRO A 32 -9.93 -4.78 15.07
CA PRO A 32 -10.03 -4.47 13.65
C PRO A 32 -10.21 -3.00 13.35
N MET A 33 -10.90 -2.25 14.22
CA MET A 33 -11.15 -0.82 14.02
C MET A 33 -9.90 0.06 14.06
N ARG A 34 -8.76 -0.45 14.55
CA ARG A 34 -7.47 0.26 14.46
C ARG A 34 -7.03 0.54 13.02
N PHE A 35 -7.56 -0.20 12.04
CA PHE A 35 -7.27 -0.02 10.62
C PHE A 35 -8.20 0.98 9.93
N ALA A 36 -9.30 1.37 10.58
CA ALA A 36 -10.23 2.34 10.03
C ALA A 36 -9.55 3.71 9.85
N PRO A 37 -9.67 4.36 8.69
CA PRO A 37 -9.19 5.71 8.51
C PRO A 37 -9.98 6.67 9.41
N THR A 38 -9.26 7.59 10.05
CA THR A 38 -9.88 8.61 10.90
C THR A 38 -9.73 9.97 10.24
N GLY A 39 -10.81 10.77 10.23
CA GLY A 39 -10.78 12.13 9.69
C GLY A 39 -10.79 12.20 8.16
N GLU A 40 -11.01 11.08 7.47
CA GLU A 40 -11.16 11.06 6.02
C GLU A 40 -12.48 11.73 5.60
N ILE A 41 -12.43 12.47 4.50
CA ILE A 41 -13.59 13.02 3.81
C ILE A 41 -13.92 12.18 2.58
N SER A 42 -15.17 12.21 2.13
CA SER A 42 -15.60 11.45 0.95
C SER A 42 -14.80 11.84 -0.30
N ILE A 43 -14.73 10.95 -1.28
CA ILE A 43 -14.06 11.23 -2.57
C ILE A 43 -14.68 12.45 -3.27
N VAL A 44 -16.00 12.61 -3.16
CA VAL A 44 -16.71 13.79 -3.72
C VAL A 44 -16.21 15.08 -3.06
N GLU A 45 -16.10 15.10 -1.72
CA GLU A 45 -15.55 16.26 -0.99
C GLU A 45 -14.08 16.49 -1.33
N GLN A 46 -13.29 15.42 -1.47
CA GLN A 46 -11.88 15.52 -1.85
C GLN A 46 -11.70 16.13 -3.27
N ILE A 47 -12.55 15.73 -4.22
CA ILE A 47 -12.52 16.29 -5.58
C ILE A 47 -12.99 17.74 -5.58
N ALA A 48 -14.01 18.07 -4.80
CA ALA A 48 -14.50 19.44 -4.67
C ALA A 48 -13.48 20.41 -4.02
N ALA A 49 -12.58 19.87 -3.20
CA ALA A 49 -11.51 20.64 -2.54
C ALA A 49 -10.24 20.81 -3.38
N LEU A 50 -10.16 20.23 -4.59
CA LEU A 50 -9.01 20.40 -5.48
C LEU A 50 -8.86 21.86 -5.92
N SER A 51 -7.63 22.35 -6.02
CA SER A 51 -7.34 23.60 -6.70
C SER A 51 -7.69 23.52 -8.19
N GLU A 52 -7.79 24.66 -8.86
CA GLU A 52 -8.08 24.71 -10.32
C GLU A 52 -7.06 23.89 -11.14
N GLU A 53 -5.76 23.97 -10.80
CA GLU A 53 -4.71 23.21 -11.48
C GLU A 53 -4.84 21.69 -11.24
N GLU A 54 -5.12 21.28 -10.00
CA GLU A 54 -5.31 19.88 -9.64
C GLU A 54 -6.56 19.30 -10.29
N LYS A 55 -7.64 20.09 -10.31
CA LYS A 55 -8.89 19.73 -10.95
C LYS A 55 -8.72 19.58 -12.46
N ALA A 56 -8.00 20.50 -13.12
CA ALA A 56 -7.69 20.40 -14.54
C ALA A 56 -6.90 19.12 -14.86
N CYS A 57 -5.91 18.74 -14.02
CA CYS A 57 -5.18 17.50 -14.18
C CYS A 57 -6.08 16.27 -14.03
N PHE A 58 -6.92 16.25 -12.99
CA PHE A 58 -7.88 15.16 -12.74
C PHE A 58 -8.84 14.98 -13.94
N ASP A 59 -9.45 16.07 -14.42
CA ASP A 59 -10.41 16.05 -15.53
C ASP A 59 -9.73 15.60 -16.84
N GLU A 60 -8.50 16.07 -17.10
CA GLU A 60 -7.74 15.64 -18.26
C GLU A 60 -7.41 14.15 -18.23
N LEU A 61 -7.00 13.60 -17.07
CA LEU A 61 -6.74 12.17 -16.92
C LEU A 61 -8.01 11.35 -17.19
N LYS A 62 -9.14 11.76 -16.61
CA LYS A 62 -10.45 11.14 -16.79
C LYS A 62 -10.89 11.14 -18.27
N GLU A 63 -10.78 12.30 -18.93
CA GLU A 63 -11.12 12.44 -20.35
C GLU A 63 -10.22 11.57 -21.24
N ARG A 64 -8.89 11.65 -21.05
CA ARG A 64 -7.91 10.87 -21.82
C ARG A 64 -8.08 9.37 -21.66
N TRP A 65 -8.47 8.91 -20.46
CA TRP A 65 -8.74 7.49 -20.23
C TRP A 65 -9.99 7.04 -20.97
N ASN A 66 -11.06 7.81 -20.88
CA ASN A 66 -12.36 7.47 -21.44
C ASN A 66 -12.46 7.65 -22.98
N LYS A 67 -11.52 8.38 -23.61
CA LYS A 67 -11.48 8.54 -25.08
C LYS A 67 -11.30 7.23 -25.85
N LYS A 68 -10.77 6.19 -25.23
CA LYS A 68 -10.53 4.89 -25.86
C LYS A 68 -11.15 3.80 -25.00
N ASP A 69 -11.85 2.87 -25.63
CA ASP A 69 -12.25 1.65 -24.95
C ASP A 69 -10.99 0.85 -24.61
N ARG A 70 -10.80 0.59 -23.30
CA ARG A 70 -9.65 -0.14 -22.75
C ARG A 70 -10.08 -1.41 -22.02
N GLY A 71 -11.37 -1.79 -22.15
CA GLY A 71 -11.93 -2.96 -21.50
C GLY A 71 -12.21 -2.79 -20.01
N HIS A 72 -11.84 -1.66 -19.40
CA HIS A 72 -12.15 -1.34 -18.00
C HIS A 72 -12.20 0.18 -17.79
N LYS A 73 -12.88 0.58 -16.72
CA LYS A 73 -12.96 1.97 -16.28
C LYS A 73 -12.32 2.09 -14.90
N TYR A 74 -11.71 3.23 -14.65
CA TYR A 74 -11.29 3.61 -13.29
C TYR A 74 -12.36 4.47 -12.64
N SER A 75 -12.58 4.25 -11.33
CA SER A 75 -13.39 5.14 -10.51
C SER A 75 -12.73 6.50 -10.36
N ASP A 76 -13.50 7.49 -9.95
CA ASP A 76 -12.99 8.82 -9.65
C ASP A 76 -11.92 8.78 -8.53
N ALA A 77 -12.09 7.90 -7.54
CA ALA A 77 -11.10 7.67 -6.49
C ALA A 77 -9.77 7.15 -7.07
N MET A 78 -9.81 6.18 -7.99
CA MET A 78 -8.60 5.66 -8.63
C MET A 78 -7.92 6.71 -9.51
N ILE A 79 -8.68 7.52 -10.27
CA ILE A 79 -8.13 8.61 -11.08
C ILE A 79 -7.45 9.66 -10.19
N LEU A 80 -8.10 10.04 -9.08
CA LEU A 80 -7.53 10.95 -8.09
C LEU A 80 -6.25 10.40 -7.47
N ARG A 81 -6.21 9.11 -7.18
CA ARG A 81 -5.03 8.40 -6.67
C ARG A 81 -3.87 8.42 -7.66
N PHE A 82 -4.12 8.15 -8.95
CA PHE A 82 -3.11 8.28 -10.00
C PHE A 82 -2.55 9.70 -10.10
N ALA A 83 -3.42 10.72 -10.01
CA ALA A 83 -3.01 12.12 -10.05
C ALA A 83 -2.11 12.49 -8.86
N ARG A 84 -2.51 12.12 -7.64
CA ARG A 84 -1.78 12.39 -6.39
C ARG A 84 -0.45 11.64 -6.31
N CYS A 85 -0.45 10.38 -6.75
CA CYS A 85 0.72 9.50 -6.71
C CYS A 85 1.59 9.59 -7.97
N SER A 86 1.36 10.56 -8.86
CA SER A 86 2.15 10.69 -10.09
C SER A 86 3.66 10.67 -9.79
N PRO A 87 4.46 9.88 -10.54
CA PRO A 87 5.90 9.82 -10.34
C PRO A 87 6.58 11.17 -10.55
N GLY A 88 7.69 11.38 -9.83
CA GLY A 88 8.48 12.60 -9.92
C GLY A 88 8.22 13.58 -8.78
N PRO A 89 8.76 14.80 -8.87
CA PRO A 89 8.70 15.77 -7.78
C PRO A 89 7.34 16.43 -7.63
N LYS A 90 6.56 16.55 -8.73
CA LYS A 90 5.25 17.24 -8.75
C LYS A 90 4.12 16.20 -8.68
N LYS A 91 3.19 16.41 -7.74
CA LYS A 91 1.88 15.75 -7.76
C LYS A 91 1.04 16.31 -8.91
N PHE A 92 -0.04 15.65 -9.28
CA PHE A 92 -0.94 16.11 -10.34
C PHE A 92 -0.21 16.46 -11.66
N ALA A 93 0.71 15.59 -12.06
CA ALA A 93 1.40 15.69 -13.33
C ALA A 93 0.78 14.72 -14.34
N VAL A 94 0.10 15.24 -15.37
CA VAL A 94 -0.72 14.46 -16.32
C VAL A 94 0.08 13.33 -16.96
N GLU A 95 1.21 13.61 -17.60
CA GLU A 95 1.94 12.59 -18.36
C GLU A 95 2.49 11.46 -17.49
N PRO A 96 3.16 11.73 -16.33
CA PRO A 96 3.58 10.67 -15.44
C PRO A 96 2.41 9.87 -14.87
N ALA A 97 1.32 10.51 -14.43
CA ALA A 97 0.12 9.86 -13.92
C ALA A 97 -0.51 8.95 -14.98
N PHE A 98 -0.69 9.46 -16.20
CA PHE A 98 -1.27 8.69 -17.31
C PHE A 98 -0.41 7.49 -17.72
N LYS A 99 0.91 7.62 -17.59
CA LYS A 99 1.82 6.48 -17.80
C LYS A 99 1.58 5.37 -16.76
N VAL A 100 1.41 5.73 -15.48
CA VAL A 100 1.07 4.75 -14.42
C VAL A 100 -0.28 4.11 -14.71
N MET A 101 -1.32 4.90 -15.05
CA MET A 101 -2.64 4.38 -15.42
C MET A 101 -2.58 3.34 -16.53
N LYS A 102 -1.74 3.56 -17.56
CA LYS A 102 -1.56 2.59 -18.67
C LYS A 102 -0.79 1.32 -18.26
N ASN A 103 0.07 1.43 -17.27
CA ASN A 103 0.93 0.34 -16.83
C ASN A 103 0.34 -0.46 -15.65
N PHE A 104 -0.71 0.07 -15.02
CA PHE A 104 -1.42 -0.59 -13.95
C PHE A 104 -2.12 -1.85 -14.49
N ASN A 105 -1.98 -2.96 -13.79
CA ASN A 105 -2.64 -4.19 -14.19
C ASN A 105 -4.11 -4.18 -13.70
N PRO A 106 -5.11 -4.22 -14.60
CA PRO A 106 -6.52 -4.21 -14.21
C PRO A 106 -6.91 -5.36 -13.29
N HIS A 107 -6.18 -6.49 -13.32
CA HIS A 107 -6.38 -7.61 -12.39
C HIS A 107 -6.37 -7.16 -10.91
N TYR A 108 -5.58 -6.13 -10.58
CA TYR A 108 -5.51 -5.63 -9.20
C TYR A 108 -6.82 -5.00 -8.70
N LEU A 109 -7.72 -4.58 -9.60
CA LEU A 109 -9.05 -4.07 -9.24
C LEU A 109 -9.97 -5.17 -8.69
N ASP A 110 -9.68 -6.44 -9.00
CA ASP A 110 -10.47 -7.60 -8.58
C ASP A 110 -9.94 -8.27 -7.30
N LEU A 111 -8.89 -7.72 -6.70
CA LEU A 111 -8.32 -8.24 -5.45
C LEU A 111 -9.24 -7.92 -4.27
N SER A 112 -9.34 -8.88 -3.34
CA SER A 112 -10.11 -8.71 -2.11
C SER A 112 -9.45 -9.46 -0.94
N ALA A 113 -9.78 -9.06 0.29
CA ALA A 113 -9.29 -9.75 1.48
C ALA A 113 -9.69 -11.22 1.52
N GLU A 114 -10.89 -11.56 1.01
CA GLU A 114 -11.36 -12.94 0.92
C GLU A 114 -10.48 -13.77 -0.01
N LYS A 115 -10.20 -13.27 -1.22
CA LYS A 115 -9.34 -13.95 -2.21
C LYS A 115 -7.90 -14.11 -1.74
N LEU A 116 -7.41 -13.14 -0.95
CA LEU A 116 -6.03 -13.07 -0.50
C LEU A 116 -5.81 -13.53 0.95
N GLU A 117 -6.85 -13.98 1.68
CA GLU A 117 -6.77 -14.32 3.10
C GLU A 117 -5.61 -15.25 3.41
N ALA A 118 -5.51 -16.36 2.69
CA ALA A 118 -4.43 -17.33 2.89
C ALA A 118 -3.04 -16.69 2.74
N GLN A 119 -2.88 -15.78 1.77
CA GLN A 119 -1.63 -15.07 1.53
C GLN A 119 -1.35 -14.00 2.60
N LEU A 120 -2.35 -13.24 3.01
CA LEU A 120 -2.27 -12.26 4.09
C LEU A 120 -1.88 -12.95 5.40
N MET A 121 -2.50 -14.10 5.70
CA MET A 121 -2.22 -14.88 6.91
C MET A 121 -0.81 -15.51 6.94
N THR A 122 -0.05 -15.49 5.85
CA THR A 122 1.39 -15.82 5.90
C THR A 122 2.21 -14.80 6.69
N LYS A 123 1.68 -13.61 6.92
CA LYS A 123 2.36 -12.48 7.59
C LYS A 123 3.67 -12.06 6.90
N THR A 124 3.76 -12.34 5.61
CA THR A 124 4.93 -11.95 4.79
C THR A 124 4.92 -10.45 4.51
N LEU A 125 3.75 -9.93 4.13
CA LEU A 125 3.50 -8.53 3.78
C LEU A 125 2.21 -8.10 4.44
N PHE A 126 2.23 -7.03 5.23
CA PHE A 126 1.03 -6.51 5.89
C PHE A 126 1.14 -5.04 6.29
N VAL A 127 -0.01 -4.44 6.56
CA VAL A 127 -0.15 -3.04 6.96
C VAL A 127 -0.02 -2.90 8.47
N LEU A 128 0.71 -1.87 8.92
CA LEU A 128 0.78 -1.48 10.33
C LEU A 128 -0.12 -0.25 10.57
N PRO A 129 -1.06 -0.32 11.52
CA PRO A 129 -2.09 0.73 11.65
C PRO A 129 -1.55 2.04 12.25
N HIS A 130 -0.52 1.98 13.12
CA HIS A 130 -0.07 3.12 13.92
C HIS A 130 1.40 3.48 13.72
N LEU A 131 2.21 2.58 13.17
CA LEU A 131 3.63 2.84 12.99
C LEU A 131 3.86 3.95 11.97
N LYS A 132 4.65 4.94 12.37
CA LYS A 132 5.02 6.07 11.50
C LYS A 132 6.53 6.17 11.36
N SER A 133 6.97 6.63 10.20
CA SER A 133 8.35 7.10 10.03
C SER A 133 8.59 8.39 10.83
N SER A 134 9.85 8.76 11.04
CA SER A 134 10.24 10.03 11.67
C SER A 134 9.72 11.27 10.92
N GLU A 135 9.40 11.13 9.64
CA GLU A 135 8.77 12.15 8.80
C GLU A 135 7.23 12.07 8.79
N GLY A 136 6.62 11.15 9.56
CA GLY A 136 5.17 11.00 9.71
C GLY A 136 4.47 10.12 8.68
N HIS A 137 5.20 9.43 7.79
CA HIS A 137 4.61 8.53 6.80
C HIS A 137 4.15 7.21 7.43
N ASP A 138 3.04 6.66 6.94
CA ASP A 138 2.60 5.30 7.28
C ASP A 138 3.65 4.28 6.85
N VAL A 139 3.85 3.23 7.67
CA VAL A 139 4.86 2.21 7.43
C VAL A 139 4.20 0.90 6.98
N PHE A 140 4.64 0.41 5.83
CA PHE A 140 4.34 -0.92 5.32
C PHE A 140 5.41 -1.90 5.78
N TYR A 141 5.00 -3.07 6.28
CA TYR A 141 5.92 -4.06 6.83
C TYR A 141 6.08 -5.30 5.95
N MET A 142 7.31 -5.81 5.90
CA MET A 142 7.70 -7.00 5.16
C MET A 142 8.58 -7.90 6.02
N LYS A 143 8.19 -9.15 6.26
CA LYS A 143 9.04 -10.20 6.84
C LYS A 143 9.57 -11.09 5.73
N CYS A 144 10.76 -10.77 5.25
CA CYS A 144 11.33 -11.39 4.05
C CYS A 144 11.53 -12.91 4.18
N SER A 145 11.82 -13.42 5.38
CA SER A 145 12.04 -14.86 5.63
C SER A 145 10.76 -15.71 5.53
N ARG A 146 9.58 -15.09 5.55
CA ARG A 146 8.30 -15.81 5.38
C ARG A 146 7.90 -16.04 3.92
N TYR A 147 8.61 -15.43 2.98
CA TYR A 147 8.39 -15.70 1.56
C TYR A 147 9.13 -16.97 1.13
N TRP A 148 8.41 -17.92 0.58
CA TRP A 148 8.96 -19.17 0.05
C TRP A 148 8.59 -19.35 -1.42
N PRO A 149 9.52 -19.07 -2.38
CA PRO A 149 9.23 -19.14 -3.82
C PRO A 149 8.75 -20.49 -4.33
N LYS A 150 9.02 -21.57 -3.59
CA LYS A 150 8.53 -22.92 -3.93
C LYS A 150 7.07 -23.16 -3.51
N VAL A 151 6.52 -22.32 -2.65
CA VAL A 151 5.15 -22.46 -2.10
C VAL A 151 4.25 -21.35 -2.63
N THR A 152 4.77 -20.12 -2.62
CA THR A 152 4.03 -18.93 -3.06
C THR A 152 4.59 -18.44 -4.38
N SER A 153 3.75 -18.38 -5.41
CA SER A 153 4.16 -17.84 -6.72
C SER A 153 4.51 -16.35 -6.64
N THR A 154 5.28 -15.88 -7.62
CA THR A 154 5.60 -14.45 -7.72
C THR A 154 4.33 -13.61 -7.90
N GLU A 155 3.33 -14.10 -8.62
CA GLU A 155 2.05 -13.42 -8.82
C GLU A 155 1.31 -13.25 -7.50
N GLN A 156 1.13 -14.32 -6.73
CA GLN A 156 0.44 -14.29 -5.45
C GLN A 156 1.06 -13.30 -4.44
N ILE A 157 2.39 -13.25 -4.35
CA ILE A 157 3.04 -12.31 -3.42
C ILE A 157 2.98 -10.86 -3.93
N ILE A 158 2.96 -10.63 -5.24
CA ILE A 158 2.78 -9.30 -5.81
C ILE A 158 1.33 -8.83 -5.66
N ASP A 159 0.34 -9.71 -5.81
CA ASP A 159 -1.06 -9.39 -5.54
C ASP A 159 -1.25 -8.96 -4.08
N ASN A 160 -0.66 -9.70 -3.13
CA ASN A 160 -0.67 -9.31 -1.72
C ASN A 160 -0.01 -7.94 -1.49
N LEU A 161 1.17 -7.71 -2.11
CA LEU A 161 1.87 -6.43 -2.04
C LEU A 161 0.98 -5.29 -2.52
N VAL A 162 0.43 -5.42 -3.73
CA VAL A 162 -0.39 -4.37 -4.35
C VAL A 162 -1.65 -4.12 -3.54
N TYR A 163 -2.35 -5.17 -3.12
CA TYR A 163 -3.55 -5.06 -2.28
C TYR A 163 -3.28 -4.26 -0.99
N CYS A 164 -2.22 -4.62 -0.27
CA CYS A 164 -1.86 -3.90 0.95
C CYS A 164 -1.46 -2.44 0.69
N MET A 165 -0.69 -2.18 -0.37
CA MET A 165 -0.32 -0.81 -0.74
C MET A 165 -1.54 0.03 -1.13
N GLU A 166 -2.46 -0.53 -1.94
CA GLU A 166 -3.71 0.13 -2.31
C GLU A 166 -4.53 0.50 -1.07
N SER A 167 -4.68 -0.43 -0.11
CA SER A 167 -5.40 -0.17 1.13
C SER A 167 -4.80 0.95 1.98
N MET A 168 -3.47 1.12 1.96
CA MET A 168 -2.80 2.22 2.68
C MET A 168 -3.07 3.58 2.04
N VAL A 169 -3.11 3.64 0.70
CA VAL A 169 -3.32 4.90 -0.02
C VAL A 169 -4.79 5.27 -0.20
N GLU A 170 -5.72 4.48 0.35
CA GLU A 170 -7.10 4.91 0.58
C GLU A 170 -7.15 6.10 1.55
N LYS A 171 -6.23 6.19 2.50
CA LYS A 171 -6.05 7.38 3.33
C LYS A 171 -5.50 8.52 2.48
N GLN A 172 -6.22 9.65 2.46
CA GLN A 172 -5.80 10.83 1.69
C GLN A 172 -4.36 11.22 1.98
N LYS A 173 -3.99 11.32 3.26
CA LYS A 173 -2.64 11.69 3.67
C LYS A 173 -1.58 10.73 3.13
N SER A 174 -1.77 9.42 3.25
CA SER A 174 -0.81 8.42 2.74
C SER A 174 -0.72 8.44 1.20
N CYS A 175 -1.84 8.71 0.52
CA CYS A 175 -1.87 8.89 -0.92
C CYS A 175 -1.06 10.12 -1.34
N GLU A 176 -1.22 11.25 -0.67
CA GLU A 176 -0.56 12.51 -1.03
C GLU A 176 0.91 12.58 -0.61
N GLU A 177 1.21 12.14 0.59
CA GLU A 177 2.55 12.24 1.16
C GLU A 177 3.42 11.03 0.83
N GLY A 178 2.80 9.87 0.58
CA GLY A 178 3.46 8.60 0.32
C GLY A 178 3.67 7.77 1.58
N ILE A 179 4.24 6.58 1.40
CA ILE A 179 4.46 5.58 2.45
C ILE A 179 5.93 5.22 2.61
N ALA A 180 6.29 4.73 3.78
CA ALA A 180 7.58 4.13 4.08
C ALA A 180 7.48 2.59 4.08
N PHE A 181 8.57 1.91 3.77
CA PHE A 181 8.68 0.46 3.83
C PHE A 181 9.67 0.05 4.91
N LEU A 182 9.37 -0.99 5.64
CA LEU A 182 10.27 -1.66 6.57
C LEU A 182 10.35 -3.15 6.22
N ALA A 183 11.47 -3.56 5.65
CA ALA A 183 11.77 -4.94 5.29
C ALA A 183 12.66 -5.57 6.36
N ASN A 184 12.08 -6.40 7.20
CA ASN A 184 12.80 -7.20 8.19
C ASN A 184 13.42 -8.43 7.51
N MET A 185 14.75 -8.49 7.51
CA MET A 185 15.52 -9.59 6.91
C MET A 185 16.07 -10.59 7.93
N ASN A 186 15.64 -10.52 9.20
CA ASN A 186 15.99 -11.58 10.16
C ASN A 186 15.57 -12.94 9.60
N ASP A 187 16.46 -13.93 9.70
CA ASP A 187 16.29 -15.30 9.22
C ASP A 187 16.08 -15.46 7.72
N TRP A 188 16.35 -14.41 6.93
CA TRP A 188 16.22 -14.48 5.47
C TRP A 188 17.39 -15.28 4.87
N GLY A 189 17.05 -16.41 4.26
CA GLY A 189 18.00 -17.33 3.62
C GLY A 189 17.93 -17.32 2.09
N PHE A 190 18.87 -17.96 1.43
CA PHE A 190 18.85 -18.10 -0.05
C PHE A 190 17.59 -18.80 -0.58
N SER A 191 16.99 -19.66 0.20
CA SER A 191 15.72 -20.34 -0.15
C SER A 191 14.52 -19.40 -0.23
N ASN A 192 14.61 -18.23 0.40
CA ASN A 192 13.59 -17.17 0.36
C ASN A 192 13.82 -16.19 -0.80
N PHE A 193 14.96 -16.28 -1.49
CA PHE A 193 15.30 -15.36 -2.56
C PHE A 193 14.72 -15.79 -3.91
N SER A 194 14.13 -14.85 -4.63
CA SER A 194 13.65 -15.02 -6.00
C SER A 194 13.98 -13.77 -6.82
N VAL A 195 14.72 -13.95 -7.90
CA VAL A 195 15.03 -12.85 -8.84
C VAL A 195 13.76 -12.31 -9.49
N SER A 196 12.84 -13.21 -9.86
CA SER A 196 11.55 -12.83 -10.47
C SER A 196 10.72 -11.95 -9.53
N TYR A 197 10.60 -12.36 -8.25
CA TYR A 197 9.91 -11.56 -7.24
C TYR A 197 10.59 -10.19 -7.06
N CYS A 198 11.90 -10.16 -6.85
CA CYS A 198 12.62 -8.90 -6.68
C CYS A 198 12.42 -7.95 -7.86
N HIS A 199 12.49 -8.47 -9.10
CA HIS A 199 12.25 -7.66 -10.29
C HIS A 199 10.82 -7.11 -10.34
N GLN A 200 9.80 -7.93 -10.14
CA GLN A 200 8.40 -7.48 -10.18
C GLN A 200 8.08 -6.53 -9.03
N PHE A 201 8.61 -6.79 -7.84
CA PHE A 201 8.52 -5.90 -6.68
C PHE A 201 9.08 -4.51 -7.00
N MET A 202 10.31 -4.44 -7.54
CA MET A 202 10.93 -3.17 -7.93
C MET A 202 10.10 -2.45 -9.01
N MET A 203 9.55 -3.17 -9.96
CA MET A 203 8.70 -2.60 -11.01
C MET A 203 7.38 -2.06 -10.44
N ALA A 204 6.76 -2.74 -9.47
CA ALA A 204 5.57 -2.25 -8.80
C ALA A 204 5.83 -0.90 -8.12
N LEU A 205 6.93 -0.79 -7.36
CA LEU A 205 7.29 0.43 -6.63
C LEU A 205 7.75 1.60 -7.53
N GLN A 206 8.05 1.35 -8.80
CA GLN A 206 8.60 2.36 -9.72
C GLN A 206 7.64 2.71 -10.86
N GLY A 207 6.35 2.91 -10.55
CA GLY A 207 5.38 3.48 -11.47
C GLY A 207 4.49 2.47 -12.20
N ARG A 208 4.25 1.29 -11.61
CA ARG A 208 3.17 0.39 -12.03
C ARG A 208 1.97 0.40 -11.10
N VAL A 209 2.15 0.94 -9.89
CA VAL A 209 1.09 1.11 -8.89
C VAL A 209 1.08 2.57 -8.44
N PRO A 210 -0.10 3.18 -8.17
CA PRO A 210 -0.19 4.57 -7.74
C PRO A 210 0.19 4.73 -6.26
N VAL A 211 1.47 4.52 -5.97
CA VAL A 211 2.05 4.65 -4.62
C VAL A 211 3.34 5.47 -4.70
N ARG A 212 3.51 6.40 -3.77
CA ARG A 212 4.76 7.17 -3.60
C ARG A 212 5.57 6.56 -2.47
N VAL A 213 6.73 5.98 -2.80
CA VAL A 213 7.68 5.50 -1.78
C VAL A 213 8.54 6.65 -1.30
N ARG A 214 8.53 6.90 0.01
CA ARG A 214 9.34 7.95 0.65
C ARG A 214 10.62 7.41 1.25
N MET A 215 10.53 6.27 1.87
CA MET A 215 11.64 5.62 2.55
C MET A 215 11.52 4.11 2.40
N PHE A 216 12.64 3.43 2.31
CA PHE A 216 12.71 1.98 2.27
C PHE A 216 13.81 1.50 3.23
N LEU A 217 13.42 0.99 4.39
CA LEU A 217 14.32 0.45 5.39
C LEU A 217 14.53 -1.04 5.14
N ILE A 218 15.79 -1.45 5.03
CA ILE A 218 16.22 -2.86 5.01
C ILE A 218 16.89 -3.11 6.35
N VAL A 219 16.25 -3.91 7.20
CA VAL A 219 16.66 -4.12 8.59
C VAL A 219 17.26 -5.50 8.76
N ASN A 220 18.39 -5.57 9.43
CA ASN A 220 19.11 -6.81 9.74
C ASN A 220 19.39 -7.71 8.53
N PRO A 221 19.94 -7.19 7.41
CA PRO A 221 20.26 -8.02 6.26
C PRO A 221 21.35 -9.04 6.62
N PRO A 222 21.28 -10.27 6.08
CA PRO A 222 22.34 -11.25 6.28
C PRO A 222 23.66 -10.81 5.58
N SER A 223 24.78 -11.32 6.02
CA SER A 223 26.11 -10.94 5.54
C SER A 223 26.30 -11.06 4.01
N TRP A 224 25.62 -12.00 3.38
CA TRP A 224 25.64 -12.22 1.93
C TRP A 224 24.73 -11.25 1.13
N PHE A 225 23.88 -10.48 1.80
CA PHE A 225 22.94 -9.55 1.14
C PHE A 225 23.63 -8.55 0.20
N GLY A 226 24.85 -8.14 0.51
CA GLY A 226 25.63 -7.23 -0.33
C GLY A 226 25.81 -7.72 -1.77
N GLN A 227 25.83 -9.03 -2.02
CA GLN A 227 25.91 -9.62 -3.36
C GLN A 227 24.57 -9.44 -4.10
N ILE A 228 23.45 -9.70 -3.43
CA ILE A 228 22.11 -9.50 -3.98
C ILE A 228 21.86 -8.02 -4.23
N TRP A 229 22.23 -7.16 -3.29
CA TRP A 229 22.09 -5.72 -3.44
C TRP A 229 22.83 -5.18 -4.68
N ARG A 230 24.00 -5.73 -4.98
CA ARG A 230 24.77 -5.37 -6.19
C ARG A 230 24.02 -5.69 -7.47
N ILE A 231 23.23 -6.78 -7.49
CA ILE A 231 22.38 -7.18 -8.63
C ILE A 231 21.11 -6.31 -8.69
N MET A 232 20.50 -6.01 -7.55
CA MET A 232 19.23 -5.26 -7.48
C MET A 232 19.43 -3.75 -7.70
N LYS A 233 20.50 -3.18 -7.19
CA LYS A 233 20.76 -1.72 -7.23
C LYS A 233 20.66 -1.10 -8.63
N PRO A 234 21.17 -1.71 -9.72
CA PRO A 234 21.00 -1.19 -11.07
C PRO A 234 19.54 -1.14 -11.57
N MET A 235 18.64 -1.97 -11.02
CA MET A 235 17.22 -2.01 -11.39
C MET A 235 16.44 -0.82 -10.80
N LEU A 236 17.03 -0.11 -9.84
CA LEU A 236 16.42 1.02 -9.16
C LEU A 236 16.78 2.34 -9.84
N ALA A 237 15.78 3.19 -10.04
CA ALA A 237 15.99 4.58 -10.45
C ALA A 237 16.83 5.32 -9.40
N ASN A 238 17.62 6.32 -9.85
CA ASN A 238 18.53 7.07 -8.97
C ASN A 238 17.80 7.68 -7.76
N ASP A 239 16.62 8.25 -7.97
CA ASP A 239 15.85 8.87 -6.89
C ASP A 239 15.28 7.84 -5.90
N PHE A 240 14.97 6.63 -6.36
CA PHE A 240 14.56 5.55 -5.47
C PHE A 240 15.74 5.06 -4.61
N ARG A 241 16.93 4.93 -5.21
CA ARG A 241 18.14 4.49 -4.47
C ARG A 241 18.46 5.36 -3.25
N LYS A 242 18.23 6.69 -3.35
CA LYS A 242 18.45 7.64 -2.24
C LYS A 242 17.54 7.42 -1.05
N LYS A 243 16.42 6.71 -1.24
CA LYS A 243 15.42 6.42 -0.22
C LYS A 243 15.69 5.09 0.50
N VAL A 244 16.64 4.29 0.02
CA VAL A 244 16.94 2.98 0.60
C VAL A 244 18.01 3.12 1.66
N HIS A 245 17.70 2.67 2.88
CA HIS A 245 18.57 2.63 4.04
C HIS A 245 18.74 1.18 4.48
N ILE A 246 19.99 0.74 4.60
CA ILE A 246 20.35 -0.62 5.05
C ILE A 246 20.94 -0.46 6.43
N ILE A 247 20.23 -0.92 7.46
CA ILE A 247 20.52 -0.62 8.84
C ILE A 247 20.39 -1.85 9.76
N PRO A 248 21.09 -1.90 10.88
CA PRO A 248 20.75 -2.81 11.97
C PRO A 248 19.48 -2.31 12.70
N GLU A 249 18.80 -3.22 13.38
CA GLU A 249 17.59 -2.90 14.16
C GLU A 249 17.82 -1.81 15.22
N THR A 250 19.01 -1.75 15.78
CA THR A 250 19.39 -0.76 16.81
C THR A 250 19.30 0.68 16.32
N GLU A 251 19.32 0.92 15.01
CA GLU A 251 19.22 2.25 14.40
C GLU A 251 17.80 2.66 14.03
N LEU A 252 16.79 1.81 14.25
CA LEU A 252 15.38 2.11 13.92
C LEU A 252 14.88 3.42 14.56
N HIS A 253 15.42 3.78 15.75
CA HIS A 253 15.06 5.02 16.42
C HIS A 253 15.38 6.31 15.64
N ASN A 254 16.27 6.24 14.66
CA ASN A 254 16.59 7.37 13.77
C ASN A 254 15.55 7.55 12.65
N PHE A 255 14.74 6.52 12.38
CA PHE A 255 13.87 6.46 11.21
C PHE A 255 12.39 6.34 11.57
N LEU A 256 12.06 5.94 12.79
CA LEU A 256 10.70 5.74 13.25
C LEU A 256 10.31 6.76 14.34
N ALA A 257 9.04 7.15 14.34
CA ALA A 257 8.53 8.20 15.22
C ALA A 257 8.05 7.64 16.58
N GLY A 258 8.19 8.46 17.62
CA GLY A 258 7.58 8.24 18.94
C GLY A 258 8.04 6.96 19.64
N ASP A 259 7.14 6.36 20.42
CA ASP A 259 7.35 5.07 21.06
C ASP A 259 6.97 3.94 20.10
N PHE A 260 7.78 3.81 19.04
CA PHE A 260 7.52 2.89 17.94
C PHE A 260 7.57 1.41 18.34
N LYS A 261 8.23 1.04 19.44
CA LYS A 261 8.44 -0.36 19.83
C LYS A 261 7.13 -1.13 20.04
N LYS A 262 6.13 -0.48 20.61
CA LYS A 262 4.81 -1.10 20.83
C LYS A 262 4.03 -1.39 19.54
N ASP A 263 4.34 -0.65 18.46
CA ASP A 263 3.69 -0.77 17.16
C ASP A 263 4.52 -1.58 16.15
N LEU A 264 5.77 -1.93 16.50
CA LEU A 264 6.61 -2.84 15.71
C LEU A 264 6.20 -4.29 15.93
N PRO A 265 6.19 -5.12 14.87
CA PRO A 265 5.96 -6.55 14.98
C PRO A 265 6.91 -7.25 15.95
N ASP A 266 6.38 -8.25 16.67
CA ASP A 266 7.09 -9.08 17.65
C ASP A 266 8.13 -10.03 17.05
N ASP A 267 8.31 -10.02 15.73
CA ASP A 267 9.40 -10.71 15.02
C ASP A 267 10.66 -9.84 14.83
N LEU A 268 10.67 -8.63 15.37
CA LEU A 268 11.84 -7.82 15.67
C LEU A 268 12.13 -7.89 17.17
N GLU A 269 13.42 -7.89 17.57
CA GLU A 269 13.81 -8.05 18.97
C GLU A 269 13.23 -6.94 19.88
N CYS A 270 13.12 -5.73 19.35
CA CYS A 270 12.53 -4.60 20.08
C CYS A 270 11.02 -4.44 19.86
N GLY A 271 10.39 -5.31 19.07
CA GLY A 271 8.97 -5.23 18.73
C GLY A 271 8.06 -5.77 19.83
N GLY A 272 6.93 -5.08 20.04
CA GLY A 272 5.94 -5.44 21.06
C GLY A 272 4.53 -5.67 20.53
N ALA A 273 4.30 -5.51 19.23
CA ALA A 273 3.00 -5.73 18.63
C ALA A 273 2.78 -7.21 18.27
N ASP A 274 1.65 -7.77 18.69
CA ASP A 274 1.21 -9.10 18.30
C ASP A 274 0.95 -9.17 16.78
N THR A 275 1.91 -9.69 16.04
CA THR A 275 1.84 -9.82 14.57
C THR A 275 0.65 -10.67 14.13
N GLU A 276 0.34 -11.75 14.85
CA GLU A 276 -0.78 -12.65 14.53
C GLU A 276 -2.11 -11.92 14.68
N GLY A 277 -2.31 -11.24 15.82
CA GLY A 277 -3.51 -10.45 16.08
C GLY A 277 -3.67 -9.29 15.10
N LEU A 278 -2.57 -8.59 14.77
CA LEU A 278 -2.60 -7.49 13.79
C LEU A 278 -3.11 -7.95 12.43
N VAL A 279 -2.60 -9.06 11.91
CA VAL A 279 -3.00 -9.53 10.57
C VAL A 279 -4.43 -10.06 10.57
N LYS A 280 -4.86 -10.77 11.64
CA LYS A 280 -6.26 -11.19 11.79
C LYS A 280 -7.22 -10.00 11.81
N ASP A 281 -6.91 -8.98 12.58
CA ASP A 281 -7.69 -7.76 12.68
C ASP A 281 -7.76 -7.01 11.34
N TYR A 282 -6.63 -6.93 10.62
CA TYR A 282 -6.61 -6.34 9.29
C TYR A 282 -7.52 -7.08 8.30
N VAL A 283 -7.42 -8.41 8.25
CA VAL A 283 -8.27 -9.22 7.37
C VAL A 283 -9.74 -9.07 7.73
N ALA A 284 -10.08 -9.12 9.03
CA ALA A 284 -11.46 -8.94 9.49
C ALA A 284 -12.03 -7.56 9.10
N TYR A 285 -11.24 -6.50 9.31
CA TYR A 285 -11.64 -5.14 8.91
C TYR A 285 -11.86 -5.05 7.39
N ARG A 286 -10.91 -5.55 6.60
CA ARG A 286 -11.00 -5.49 5.13
C ARG A 286 -12.20 -6.26 4.60
N LYS A 287 -12.43 -7.49 5.04
CA LYS A 287 -13.61 -8.28 4.64
C LYS A 287 -14.92 -7.56 4.95
N PHE A 288 -15.02 -6.92 6.14
CA PHE A 288 -16.22 -6.19 6.53
C PHE A 288 -16.51 -5.02 5.60
N ILE A 289 -15.50 -4.16 5.32
CA ILE A 289 -15.73 -2.98 4.49
C ILE A 289 -15.95 -3.35 3.01
N GLU A 290 -15.29 -4.40 2.52
CA GLU A 290 -15.48 -4.91 1.16
C GLU A 290 -16.89 -5.46 0.95
N ALA A 291 -17.43 -6.22 1.91
CA ALA A 291 -18.83 -6.69 1.87
C ALA A 291 -19.81 -5.52 1.81
N LYS A 292 -19.61 -4.47 2.64
CA LYS A 292 -20.43 -3.27 2.63
C LYS A 292 -20.33 -2.46 1.34
N SER A 293 -19.18 -2.45 0.70
CA SER A 293 -18.97 -1.81 -0.62
C SER A 293 -19.74 -2.51 -1.73
N ASN A 294 -19.89 -3.83 -1.64
CA ASN A 294 -20.54 -4.65 -2.65
C ASN A 294 -22.06 -4.75 -2.48
N GLY A 295 -22.65 -4.08 -1.48
CA GLY A 295 -24.11 -3.99 -1.32
C GLY A 295 -24.74 -5.12 -0.52
N ASP A 296 -23.97 -5.86 0.30
CA ASP A 296 -24.48 -6.83 1.27
C ASP A 296 -24.82 -6.19 2.65
#